data_b911ba03a3b3aa3b1fafb86a85edad6a
#
_entry.id   b911ba03a3b3aa3b1fafb86a85edad6a
#
_cell.length_a   1.000
_cell.length_b   1.000
_cell.length_c   1.000
_cell.angle_alpha   90.00
_cell.angle_beta   90.00
_cell.angle_gamma   90.00
#
_symmetry.space_group_name_H-M   'P 1'
#
loop_
_entity.id
_entity.type
_entity.pdbx_description
1 polymer ?
#
loop_
_entity_poly.entity_id
_entity_poly.type
_entity_poly.pdbx_seq_one_letter_code
_entity_poly.pdbx_strand_id
1 'polypeptide(L)'
;MYFQIPLMILVIAPAIDGLRREWREAASNLGASSFEYWRRVGIPVLMPSFLGAFILLFGNAFSAYATAYALTSGSGLPLVPITIGAYYTGNVFSNPHLAQALAFGMFVVLAGMMLVYVPLQRRSARWMR
;
A
#
# COMPACT_ATOMS: atom_id res chain seq x y z
N MET A 1 2.25 -0.56 -12.35
CA MET A 1 3.55 -1.03 -11.83
C MET A 1 4.62 0.05 -11.91
N TYR A 2 4.87 0.67 -13.08
CA TYR A 2 5.98 1.60 -13.29
C TYR A 2 6.00 2.81 -12.32
N PHE A 3 4.86 3.45 -12.06
CA PHE A 3 4.77 4.57 -11.11
C PHE A 3 4.79 4.17 -9.63
N GLN A 4 4.53 2.90 -9.33
CA GLN A 4 4.46 2.41 -7.97
C GLN A 4 5.86 2.12 -7.37
N ILE A 5 6.83 1.76 -8.22
CA ILE A 5 8.18 1.41 -7.79
C ILE A 5 8.91 2.60 -7.17
N PRO A 6 8.96 3.80 -7.80
CA PRO A 6 9.60 4.95 -7.18
C PRO A 6 8.95 5.36 -5.86
N LEU A 7 7.63 5.27 -5.79
CA LEU A 7 6.87 5.62 -4.59
C LEU A 7 7.13 4.61 -3.45
N MET A 8 7.24 3.33 -3.77
CA MET A 8 7.63 2.29 -2.83
C MET A 8 9.03 2.53 -2.28
N ILE A 9 10.00 2.87 -3.14
CA ILE A 9 11.38 3.18 -2.73
C ILE A 9 11.39 4.39 -1.79
N LEU A 10 10.68 5.48 -2.13
CA LEU A 10 10.59 6.68 -1.31
C LEU A 10 10.04 6.41 0.10
N VAL A 11 9.09 5.49 0.23
CA VAL A 11 8.48 5.16 1.53
C VAL A 11 9.34 4.19 2.33
N ILE A 12 10.04 3.26 1.67
CA ILE A 12 10.82 2.21 2.35
C ILE A 12 12.25 2.67 2.66
N ALA A 13 12.86 3.53 1.84
CA ALA A 13 14.23 3.98 2.04
C ALA A 13 14.46 4.56 3.46
N PRO A 14 13.65 5.50 3.97
CA PRO A 14 13.83 6.02 5.33
C PRO A 14 13.67 4.95 6.42
N ALA A 15 12.86 3.92 6.16
CA ALA A 15 12.69 2.82 7.11
C ALA A 15 13.92 1.93 7.17
N ILE A 16 14.59 1.71 6.04
CA ILE A 16 15.85 0.96 5.95
C ILE A 16 16.98 1.76 6.61
N ASP A 17 17.04 3.07 6.35
CA ASP A 17 18.03 3.98 6.97
C ASP A 17 17.85 4.07 8.49
N GLY A 18 16.64 3.85 8.99
CA GLY A 18 16.33 3.77 10.42
C GLY A 18 16.88 2.52 11.12
N LEU A 19 17.38 1.52 10.39
CA LEU A 19 18.06 0.36 10.97
C LEU A 19 19.43 0.77 11.48
N ARG A 20 19.60 0.81 12.80
CA ARG A 20 20.86 1.19 13.42
C ARG A 20 21.95 0.15 13.12
N ARG A 21 23.08 0.65 12.66
CA ARG A 21 24.27 -0.17 12.39
C ARG A 21 24.75 -0.93 13.63
N GLU A 22 24.58 -0.32 14.79
CA GLU A 22 24.90 -0.88 16.11
C GLU A 22 24.19 -2.23 16.37
N TRP A 23 22.95 -2.39 15.91
CA TRP A 23 22.21 -3.65 16.06
C TRP A 23 22.83 -4.79 15.25
N ARG A 24 23.36 -4.46 14.07
CA ARG A 24 24.02 -5.44 13.22
C ARG A 24 25.38 -5.83 13.82
N GLU A 25 26.12 -4.87 14.34
CA GLU A 25 27.40 -5.09 15.01
C GLU A 25 27.21 -5.90 16.28
N ALA A 26 26.24 -5.59 17.11
CA ALA A 26 25.91 -6.37 18.31
C ALA A 26 25.52 -7.81 17.96
N ALA A 27 24.70 -8.02 16.93
CA ALA A 27 24.34 -9.35 16.47
C ALA A 27 25.54 -10.16 15.99
N SER A 28 26.47 -9.53 15.26
CA SER A 28 27.71 -10.19 14.80
C SER A 28 28.64 -10.55 15.95
N ASN A 29 28.74 -9.70 16.98
CA ASN A 29 29.53 -9.98 18.18
C ASN A 29 28.96 -11.16 18.99
N LEU A 30 27.64 -11.38 18.90
CA LEU A 30 26.98 -12.55 19.51
C LEU A 30 27.05 -13.81 18.62
N GLY A 31 27.76 -13.76 17.50
CA GLY A 31 27.92 -14.88 16.58
C GLY A 31 26.74 -15.15 15.66
N ALA A 32 25.78 -14.22 15.57
CA ALA A 32 24.63 -14.38 14.70
C ALA A 32 25.04 -14.22 13.22
N SER A 33 24.54 -15.11 12.37
CA SER A 33 24.69 -14.99 10.91
C SER A 33 23.88 -13.80 10.38
N SER A 34 24.26 -13.27 9.20
CA SER A 34 23.50 -12.21 8.54
C SER A 34 22.05 -12.59 8.28
N PHE A 35 21.78 -13.85 7.98
CA PHE A 35 20.41 -14.37 7.80
C PHE A 35 19.61 -14.33 9.10
N GLU A 36 20.25 -14.68 10.21
CA GLU A 36 19.61 -14.69 11.53
C GLU A 36 19.29 -13.27 12.03
N TYR A 37 20.21 -12.32 11.78
CA TYR A 37 19.96 -10.90 12.01
C TYR A 37 18.75 -10.39 11.23
N TRP A 38 18.68 -10.66 9.92
CA TRP A 38 17.55 -10.23 9.11
C TRP A 38 16.23 -10.84 9.57
N ARG A 39 16.22 -12.14 9.87
CA ARG A 39 15.00 -12.84 10.28
C ARG A 39 14.50 -12.39 11.66
N ARG A 40 15.39 -12.12 12.62
CA ARG A 40 15.02 -11.83 14.01
C ARG A 40 14.92 -10.34 14.32
N VAL A 41 15.65 -9.49 13.61
CA VAL A 41 15.72 -8.06 13.88
C VAL A 41 15.26 -7.23 12.66
N GLY A 42 15.88 -7.40 11.50
CA GLY A 42 15.62 -6.57 10.34
C GLY A 42 14.19 -6.64 9.85
N ILE A 43 13.67 -7.83 9.57
CA ILE A 43 12.30 -8.02 9.05
C ILE A 43 11.24 -7.55 10.06
N PRO A 44 11.25 -7.95 11.34
CA PRO A 44 10.26 -7.47 12.30
C PRO A 44 10.23 -5.95 12.48
N VAL A 45 11.38 -5.30 12.44
CA VAL A 45 11.49 -3.84 12.56
C VAL A 45 10.98 -3.13 11.31
N LEU A 46 11.22 -3.68 10.11
CA LEU A 46 10.76 -3.12 8.83
C LEU A 46 9.29 -3.43 8.52
N MET A 47 8.73 -4.47 9.14
CA MET A 47 7.36 -4.92 8.85
C MET A 47 6.29 -3.82 8.94
N PRO A 48 6.25 -2.95 9.97
CA PRO A 48 5.27 -1.89 10.05
C PRO A 48 5.40 -0.88 8.92
N SER A 49 6.62 -0.52 8.53
CA SER A 49 6.88 0.40 7.43
C SER A 49 6.52 -0.23 6.07
N PHE A 50 6.82 -1.51 5.90
CA PHE A 50 6.46 -2.27 4.71
C PHE A 50 4.93 -2.38 4.54
N LEU A 51 4.21 -2.67 5.63
CA LEU A 51 2.75 -2.70 5.63
C LEU A 51 2.17 -1.32 5.32
N GLY A 52 2.74 -0.24 5.88
CA GLY A 52 2.34 1.13 5.58
C GLY A 52 2.51 1.47 4.10
N ALA A 53 3.68 1.16 3.54
CA ALA A 53 3.96 1.33 2.12
C ALA A 53 2.98 0.54 1.25
N PHE A 54 2.73 -0.72 1.58
CA PHE A 54 1.81 -1.58 0.83
C PHE A 54 0.40 -1.01 0.77
N ILE A 55 -0.16 -0.54 1.89
CA ILE A 55 -1.50 0.04 1.93
C ILE A 55 -1.57 1.36 1.15
N LEU A 56 -0.55 2.21 1.29
CA LEU A 56 -0.49 3.46 0.55
C LEU A 56 -0.43 3.20 -0.97
N LEU A 57 0.40 2.26 -1.39
CA LEU A 57 0.51 1.84 -2.79
C LEU A 57 -0.78 1.20 -3.30
N PHE A 58 -1.40 0.35 -2.48
CA PHE A 58 -2.67 -0.27 -2.83
C PHE A 58 -3.78 0.77 -2.99
N GLY A 59 -3.92 1.69 -2.04
CA GLY A 59 -4.91 2.77 -2.11
C GLY A 59 -4.70 3.66 -3.34
N ASN A 60 -3.44 4.01 -3.64
CA ASN A 60 -3.09 4.78 -4.83
C ASN A 60 -3.39 4.02 -6.13
N ALA A 61 -3.05 2.72 -6.19
CA ALA A 61 -3.35 1.89 -7.35
C ALA A 61 -4.86 1.68 -7.54
N PHE A 62 -5.58 1.49 -6.43
CA PHE A 62 -7.01 1.25 -6.45
C PHE A 62 -7.81 2.48 -6.89
N SER A 63 -7.32 3.69 -6.61
CA SER A 63 -7.96 4.95 -7.02
C SER A 63 -7.42 5.52 -8.35
N ALA A 64 -6.50 4.84 -9.03
CA ALA A 64 -5.85 5.35 -10.24
C ALA A 64 -6.76 5.32 -11.48
N TYR A 65 -7.68 6.28 -11.57
CA TYR A 65 -8.57 6.46 -12.71
C TYR A 65 -7.84 6.92 -13.98
N ALA A 66 -7.06 8.01 -13.87
CA ALA A 66 -6.47 8.67 -15.03
C ALA A 66 -5.48 7.77 -15.78
N THR A 67 -4.63 7.04 -15.03
CA THR A 67 -3.65 6.12 -15.63
C THR A 67 -4.33 4.94 -16.31
N ALA A 68 -5.36 4.38 -15.69
CA ALA A 68 -6.11 3.27 -16.23
C ALA A 68 -6.89 3.69 -17.49
N TYR A 69 -7.54 4.87 -17.45
CA TYR A 69 -8.26 5.45 -18.59
C TYR A 69 -7.34 5.72 -19.79
N ALA A 70 -6.16 6.32 -19.54
CA ALA A 70 -5.18 6.59 -20.59
C ALA A 70 -4.63 5.31 -21.24
N LEU A 71 -4.36 4.27 -20.44
CA LEU A 71 -3.84 2.99 -20.94
C LEU A 71 -4.87 2.20 -21.75
N THR A 72 -6.15 2.32 -21.41
CA THR A 72 -7.21 1.59 -22.09
C THR A 72 -7.86 2.39 -23.22
N SER A 73 -7.40 3.62 -23.47
CA SER A 73 -8.00 4.57 -24.43
C SER A 73 -9.52 4.73 -24.23
N GLY A 74 -9.96 4.61 -22.97
CA GLY A 74 -11.39 4.69 -22.63
C GLY A 74 -12.22 3.46 -23.02
N SER A 75 -11.60 2.41 -23.58
CA SER A 75 -12.35 1.28 -24.12
C SER A 75 -12.06 -0.03 -23.37
N GLY A 76 -13.09 -0.66 -22.87
CA GLY A 76 -13.21 -2.11 -22.81
C GLY A 76 -12.83 -2.81 -21.51
N LEU A 77 -12.08 -2.24 -20.58
CA LEU A 77 -11.82 -2.90 -19.29
C LEU A 77 -12.75 -2.32 -18.21
N PRO A 78 -13.65 -3.14 -17.62
CA PRO A 78 -14.57 -2.69 -16.57
C PRO A 78 -13.82 -2.53 -15.24
N LEU A 79 -12.93 -1.54 -15.16
CA LEU A 79 -12.30 -1.15 -13.90
C LEU A 79 -13.25 -0.23 -13.12
N VAL A 80 -13.38 -0.45 -11.82
CA VAL A 80 -14.33 0.29 -10.98
C VAL A 80 -14.20 1.82 -11.11
N PRO A 81 -12.99 2.43 -11.08
CA PRO A 81 -12.85 3.87 -11.27
C PRO A 81 -13.32 4.36 -12.65
N ILE A 82 -13.08 3.59 -13.71
CA ILE A 82 -13.51 3.93 -15.07
C ILE A 82 -15.03 3.83 -15.19
N THR A 83 -15.61 2.79 -14.61
CA THR A 83 -17.06 2.58 -14.59
C THR A 83 -17.77 3.70 -13.83
N ILE A 84 -17.24 4.14 -12.70
CA ILE A 84 -17.78 5.31 -11.97
C ILE A 84 -17.74 6.55 -12.87
N GLY A 85 -16.60 6.83 -13.51
CA GLY A 85 -16.47 7.96 -14.43
C GLY A 85 -17.47 7.92 -15.59
N ALA A 86 -17.65 6.75 -16.21
CA ALA A 86 -18.60 6.56 -17.31
C ALA A 86 -20.05 6.83 -16.91
N TYR A 87 -20.46 6.42 -15.71
CA TYR A 87 -21.80 6.70 -15.18
C TYR A 87 -22.03 8.17 -14.85
N TYR A 88 -20.98 8.92 -14.47
CA TYR A 88 -21.09 10.36 -14.25
C TYR A 88 -21.09 11.17 -15.54
N THR A 89 -20.33 10.75 -16.55
CA THR A 89 -20.20 11.49 -17.82
C THR A 89 -21.33 11.21 -18.82
N GLY A 90 -22.27 10.30 -18.48
CA GLY A 90 -23.44 10.04 -19.30
C GLY A 90 -23.19 9.20 -20.57
N ASN A 91 -21.99 8.62 -20.74
CA ASN A 91 -21.65 7.78 -21.89
C ASN A 91 -22.28 6.38 -21.88
N VAL A 92 -22.84 5.98 -20.75
CA VAL A 92 -23.60 4.73 -20.59
C VAL A 92 -24.77 5.09 -19.69
N PHE A 93 -25.96 4.56 -19.95
CA PHE A 93 -27.21 4.84 -19.22
C PHE A 93 -26.98 5.52 -17.87
N SER A 94 -27.16 6.83 -17.81
CA SER A 94 -26.79 7.66 -16.65
C SER A 94 -27.57 7.21 -15.40
N ASN A 95 -26.93 6.40 -14.61
CA ASN A 95 -27.47 5.98 -13.33
C ASN A 95 -26.53 6.45 -12.20
N PRO A 96 -26.69 7.71 -11.73
CA PRO A 96 -25.81 8.29 -10.72
C PRO A 96 -25.84 7.50 -9.40
N HIS A 97 -26.92 6.78 -9.11
CA HIS A 97 -27.02 5.94 -7.91
C HIS A 97 -26.06 4.74 -7.97
N LEU A 98 -25.84 4.17 -9.16
CA LEU A 98 -24.86 3.10 -9.34
C LEU A 98 -23.42 3.61 -9.16
N ALA A 99 -23.10 4.80 -9.68
CA ALA A 99 -21.80 5.41 -9.48
C ALA A 99 -21.52 5.66 -7.99
N GLN A 100 -22.52 6.17 -7.26
CA GLN A 100 -22.41 6.39 -5.81
C GLN A 100 -22.24 5.08 -5.04
N ALA A 101 -22.98 4.04 -5.39
CA ALA A 101 -22.87 2.72 -4.77
C ALA A 101 -21.47 2.10 -4.98
N LEU A 102 -20.92 2.21 -6.19
CA LEU A 102 -19.57 1.74 -6.50
C LEU A 102 -18.51 2.55 -5.74
N ALA A 103 -18.64 3.88 -5.68
CA ALA A 103 -17.73 4.74 -4.91
C ALA A 103 -17.79 4.41 -3.41
N PHE A 104 -18.98 4.17 -2.88
CA PHE A 104 -19.17 3.73 -1.50
C PHE A 104 -18.52 2.36 -1.25
N GLY A 105 -18.68 1.42 -2.18
CA GLY A 105 -18.00 0.12 -2.13
C GLY A 105 -16.48 0.24 -2.08
N MET A 106 -15.89 1.13 -2.89
CA MET A 106 -14.45 1.43 -2.85
C MET A 106 -14.04 1.99 -1.48
N PHE A 107 -14.84 2.90 -0.94
CA PHE A 107 -14.58 3.47 0.39
C PHE A 107 -14.61 2.41 1.50
N VAL A 108 -15.59 1.50 1.46
CA VAL A 108 -15.70 0.40 2.43
C VAL A 108 -14.49 -0.53 2.37
N VAL A 109 -14.01 -0.87 1.17
CA VAL A 109 -12.80 -1.69 0.98
C VAL A 109 -11.57 -1.01 1.58
N LEU A 110 -11.37 0.28 1.29
CA LEU A 110 -10.23 1.04 1.83
C LEU A 110 -10.33 1.21 3.35
N ALA A 111 -11.52 1.49 3.88
CA ALA A 111 -11.76 1.58 5.32
C ALA A 111 -11.51 0.24 6.02
N GLY A 112 -11.97 -0.87 5.45
CA GLY A 112 -11.71 -2.22 5.95
C GLY A 112 -10.21 -2.54 6.01
N MET A 113 -9.48 -2.16 4.97
CA MET A 113 -8.03 -2.34 4.90
C MET A 113 -7.30 -1.49 5.96
N MET A 114 -7.76 -0.26 6.20
CA MET A 114 -7.25 0.60 7.28
C MET A 114 -7.53 0.01 8.67
N LEU A 115 -8.71 -0.55 8.89
CA LEU A 115 -9.07 -1.20 10.15
C LEU A 115 -8.17 -2.40 10.48
N VAL A 116 -7.75 -3.14 9.46
CA VAL A 116 -6.77 -4.25 9.63
C VAL A 116 -5.37 -3.72 9.87
N TYR A 117 -4.99 -2.64 9.20
CA TYR A 117 -3.65 -2.06 9.30
C TYR A 117 -3.34 -1.46 10.67
N VAL A 118 -4.26 -0.68 11.23
CA VAL A 118 -4.05 0.03 12.50
C VAL A 118 -3.64 -0.91 13.65
N PRO A 119 -4.33 -2.04 13.89
CA PRO A 119 -3.90 -2.97 14.95
C PRO A 119 -2.58 -3.68 14.64
N LEU A 120 -2.29 -3.98 13.36
CA LEU A 120 -1.00 -4.57 12.98
C LEU A 120 0.16 -3.60 13.28
N GLN A 121 -0.01 -2.33 12.90
CA GLN A 121 0.99 -1.29 13.17
C GLN A 121 1.20 -1.08 14.67
N ARG A 122 0.13 -1.05 15.45
CA ARG A 122 0.22 -0.91 16.92
C ARG A 122 0.92 -2.10 17.58
N ARG A 123 0.74 -3.31 17.07
CA ARG A 123 1.47 -4.50 17.56
C ARG A 123 2.95 -4.40 17.27
N SER A 124 3.33 -3.99 16.06
CA SER A 124 4.75 -3.84 15.67
C SER A 124 5.45 -2.70 16.43
N ALA A 125 4.75 -1.59 16.70
CA ALA A 125 5.31 -0.48 17.47
C ALA A 125 5.58 -0.81 18.96
N ARG A 126 4.93 -1.84 19.51
CA ARG A 126 5.18 -2.29 20.89
C ARG A 126 6.54 -2.99 21.08
N TRP A 127 7.14 -3.48 20.02
CA TRP A 127 8.45 -4.13 20.05
C TRP A 127 9.62 -3.15 19.98
N MET A 128 9.35 -1.87 19.73
CA MET A 128 10.36 -0.80 19.66
C MET A 128 10.48 0.04 20.96
N ARG A 129 9.70 -0.30 21.98
CA ARG A 129 9.84 0.25 23.34
C ARG A 129 10.46 -0.84 24.25
#